data_f73bd62c0ea1bf5d4b9c338c10b94272
#
_entry.id   f73bd62c0ea1bf5d4b9c338c10b94272
#
_cell.length_a   1.000
_cell.length_b   1.000
_cell.length_c   1.000
_cell.angle_alpha   90.00
_cell.angle_beta   90.00
_cell.angle_gamma   90.00
#
_symmetry.space_group_name_H-M   'P 1'
#
loop_
_entity.id
_entity.type
_entity.pdbx_description
1 polymer ?
#
loop_
_entity_poly.entity_id
_entity_poly.type
_entity_poly.pdbx_seq_one_letter_code
_entity_poly.pdbx_strand_id
1 'polypeptide(L)'
;MNHSGNPSWAPDAAVPVLKQRLVGDLQRVFSQAFPNLKLEVYKQLELNGILVSKKMDTGYRLPEFRILPTDITASSTVAQLKEAFAPLAGHTLRVFRRAGSLWIETSLTDDWTLMRQNEEGKL
;
A
#
# COMPACT_ATOMS: atom_id res chain seq x y z
N MET A 1 -29.08 4.23 7.60
CA MET A 1 -28.41 3.97 7.81
C MET A 1 -27.65 4.01 7.77
N ASN A 2 -27.62 4.06 7.93
CA ASN A 2 -26.74 3.85 7.97
C ASN A 2 -25.98 3.85 8.20
N HIS A 3 -26.09 3.91 7.80
CA HIS A 3 -25.14 3.69 8.49
C HIS A 3 -24.14 4.34 8.79
N SER A 4 -24.31 4.67 9.76
CA SER A 4 -22.96 4.81 10.23
C SER A 4 -21.97 4.52 9.11
N GLY A 5 -20.92 5.24 8.95
CA GLY A 5 -20.00 5.14 7.83
C GLY A 5 -19.74 3.74 7.29
N ASN A 6 -19.26 3.65 6.10
CA ASN A 6 -18.95 2.39 5.45
C ASN A 6 -17.84 1.64 6.21
N PRO A 7 -17.98 0.33 6.37
CA PRO A 7 -16.88 -0.48 6.87
C PRO A 7 -15.69 -0.37 5.90
N SER A 8 -14.47 -0.49 6.42
CA SER A 8 -13.26 -0.40 5.59
C SER A 8 -13.18 -1.48 4.50
N TRP A 9 -13.91 -2.61 4.68
CA TRP A 9 -13.94 -3.67 3.68
C TRP A 9 -14.93 -3.39 2.55
N ALA A 10 -15.77 -2.36 2.66
CA ALA A 10 -16.73 -2.02 1.59
C ALA A 10 -15.97 -1.58 0.34
N PRO A 11 -16.29 -2.14 -0.86
CA PRO A 11 -15.50 -1.89 -2.06
C PRO A 11 -15.38 -0.43 -2.46
N ASP A 12 -16.41 0.38 -2.13
CA ASP A 12 -16.45 1.79 -2.53
C ASP A 12 -15.88 2.72 -1.47
N ALA A 13 -15.56 2.21 -0.29
CA ALA A 13 -15.01 3.04 0.78
C ALA A 13 -13.57 3.44 0.45
N ALA A 14 -13.28 4.72 0.50
CA ALA A 14 -11.93 5.22 0.28
C ALA A 14 -11.04 4.82 1.46
N VAL A 15 -9.86 4.30 1.15
CA VAL A 15 -8.84 3.99 2.14
C VAL A 15 -7.78 5.09 2.07
N PRO A 16 -7.62 5.93 3.09
CA PRO A 16 -6.80 7.13 3.00
C PRO A 16 -5.29 6.87 3.10
N VAL A 17 -4.80 5.86 2.40
CA VAL A 17 -3.39 5.49 2.40
C VAL A 17 -2.54 6.62 1.84
N LEU A 18 -2.96 7.20 0.70
CA LEU A 18 -2.17 8.21 0.01
C LEU A 18 -2.18 9.57 0.69
N LYS A 19 -3.00 9.75 1.74
CA LYS A 19 -3.03 10.98 2.53
C LYS A 19 -2.03 10.98 3.67
N GLN A 20 -1.39 9.86 3.91
CA GLN A 20 -0.46 9.73 5.02
C GLN A 20 0.93 10.21 4.61
N ARG A 21 1.65 10.80 5.54
CA ARG A 21 2.99 11.35 5.31
C ARG A 21 4.08 10.50 5.95
N LEU A 22 3.77 9.86 7.08
CA LEU A 22 4.73 8.97 7.75
C LEU A 22 4.51 7.54 7.27
N VAL A 23 5.59 6.84 7.01
CA VAL A 23 5.53 5.44 6.57
C VAL A 23 4.73 4.60 7.56
N GLY A 24 4.97 4.78 8.86
CA GLY A 24 4.23 4.03 9.88
C GLY A 24 2.73 4.25 9.83
N ASP A 25 2.30 5.50 9.61
CA ASP A 25 0.87 5.82 9.51
C ASP A 25 0.26 5.18 8.26
N LEU A 26 0.99 5.25 7.15
CA LEU A 26 0.56 4.67 5.89
C LEU A 26 0.38 3.15 6.05
N GLN A 27 1.33 2.49 6.69
CA GLN A 27 1.27 1.06 6.97
C GLN A 27 0.09 0.71 7.87
N ARG A 28 -0.13 1.50 8.91
CA ARG A 28 -1.22 1.27 9.86
C ARG A 28 -2.59 1.42 9.18
N VAL A 29 -2.78 2.49 8.43
CA VAL A 29 -4.03 2.73 7.71
C VAL A 29 -4.31 1.58 6.73
N PHE A 30 -3.29 1.14 6.03
CA PHE A 30 -3.42 0.06 5.06
C PHE A 30 -3.79 -1.27 5.75
N SER A 31 -3.07 -1.62 6.80
CA SER A 31 -3.31 -2.90 7.50
C SER A 31 -4.60 -2.91 8.31
N GLN A 32 -5.10 -1.75 8.71
CA GLN A 32 -6.44 -1.67 9.33
C GLN A 32 -7.53 -1.99 8.31
N ALA A 33 -7.36 -1.52 7.08
CA ALA A 33 -8.32 -1.80 6.02
C ALA A 33 -8.20 -3.23 5.50
N PHE A 34 -6.97 -3.75 5.45
CA PHE A 34 -6.68 -5.07 4.89
C PHE A 34 -5.80 -5.86 5.87
N PRO A 35 -6.41 -6.52 6.87
CA PRO A 35 -5.64 -7.15 7.96
C PRO A 35 -4.68 -8.25 7.52
N ASN A 36 -4.89 -8.85 6.37
CA ASN A 36 -4.02 -9.91 5.86
C ASN A 36 -3.00 -9.40 4.84
N LEU A 37 -2.88 -8.08 4.72
CA LEU A 37 -1.90 -7.44 3.87
C LEU A 37 -1.04 -6.50 4.69
N LYS A 38 0.19 -6.30 4.23
CA LYS A 38 1.01 -5.21 4.74
C LYS A 38 1.71 -4.52 3.60
N LEU A 39 2.11 -3.30 3.84
CA LEU A 39 2.69 -2.43 2.86
C LEU A 39 4.07 -1.99 3.33
N GLU A 40 5.04 -1.98 2.43
CA GLU A 40 6.38 -1.47 2.72
C GLU A 40 6.73 -0.40 1.69
N VAL A 41 7.47 0.59 2.14
CA VAL A 41 7.95 1.68 1.30
C VAL A 41 9.45 1.51 1.08
N TYR A 42 9.88 1.61 -0.17
CA TYR A 42 11.29 1.53 -0.55
C TYR A 42 11.71 2.80 -1.24
N LYS A 43 12.96 3.16 -1.06
CA LYS A 43 13.57 4.28 -1.75
C LYS A 43 14.75 3.77 -2.55
N GLN A 44 14.87 4.23 -3.80
CA GLN A 44 16.04 3.92 -4.62
C GLN A 44 17.17 4.86 -4.27
N LEU A 45 18.34 4.28 -4.04
CA LEU A 45 19.56 5.03 -3.76
C LEU A 45 20.61 4.61 -4.78
N GLU A 46 21.45 5.56 -5.15
CA GLU A 46 22.60 5.26 -5.99
C GLU A 46 23.86 5.24 -5.12
N LEU A 47 24.52 4.09 -5.10
CA LEU A 47 25.74 3.89 -4.35
C LEU A 47 26.82 3.42 -5.33
N ASN A 48 27.84 4.27 -5.56
CA ASN A 48 28.94 3.95 -6.47
C ASN A 48 28.47 3.52 -7.86
N GLY A 49 27.43 4.22 -8.38
CA GLY A 49 26.88 3.92 -9.69
C GLY A 49 25.91 2.76 -9.74
N ILE A 50 25.62 2.14 -8.60
CA ILE A 50 24.69 1.01 -8.51
C ILE A 50 23.40 1.46 -7.83
N LEU A 51 22.26 1.15 -8.45
CA LEU A 51 20.96 1.43 -7.86
C LEU A 51 20.62 0.34 -6.86
N VAL A 52 20.29 0.75 -5.63
CA VAL A 52 19.87 -0.17 -4.59
C VAL A 52 18.53 0.32 -4.02
N SER A 53 17.66 -0.62 -3.66
CA SER A 53 16.40 -0.31 -2.99
C SER A 53 16.59 -0.49 -1.50
N LYS A 54 16.21 0.53 -0.73
CA LYS A 54 16.29 0.48 0.72
C LYS A 54 14.90 0.64 1.32
N LYS A 55 14.55 -0.29 2.21
CA LYS A 55 13.28 -0.19 2.93
C LYS A 55 13.33 0.97 3.91
N MET A 56 12.29 1.80 3.89
CA MET A 56 12.18 2.93 4.81
C MET A 56 11.52 2.46 6.10
N ASP A 57 11.97 2.99 7.23
CA ASP A 57 11.39 2.65 8.52
C ASP A 57 10.13 3.48 8.79
N THR A 58 9.44 3.16 9.88
CA THR A 58 8.15 3.77 10.21
C THR A 58 8.23 5.27 10.48
N GLY A 59 9.39 5.76 10.87
CA GLY A 59 9.58 7.19 11.14
C GLY A 59 9.91 8.03 9.92
N TYR A 60 10.09 7.39 8.77
CA TYR A 60 10.44 8.12 7.56
C TYR A 60 9.24 8.94 7.06
N ARG A 61 9.49 10.24 6.79
CA ARG A 61 8.47 11.14 6.29
C ARG A 61 8.57 11.24 4.78
N LEU A 62 7.48 10.92 4.11
CA LEU A 62 7.41 11.00 2.65
C LEU A 62 7.36 12.46 2.21
N PRO A 63 7.96 12.78 1.04
CA PRO A 63 7.78 14.10 0.44
C PRO A 63 6.32 14.38 0.15
N GLU A 64 5.98 15.66 0.02
CA GLU A 64 4.62 16.06 -0.27
C GLU A 64 4.20 15.67 -1.67
N PHE A 65 3.03 15.07 -1.79
CA PHE A 65 2.46 14.76 -3.10
C PHE A 65 1.94 16.04 -3.75
N ARG A 66 2.29 16.25 -5.01
CA ARG A 66 1.80 17.37 -5.81
C ARG A 66 0.61 17.01 -6.66
N ILE A 67 0.41 15.72 -6.89
CA ILE A 67 -0.66 15.24 -7.74
C ILE A 67 -1.79 14.79 -6.85
N LEU A 68 -3.01 15.16 -7.23
CA LEU A 68 -4.18 14.68 -6.53
C LEU A 68 -4.26 13.17 -6.70
N PRO A 69 -4.17 12.42 -5.62
CA PRO A 69 -4.19 10.98 -5.74
C PRO A 69 -5.57 10.48 -6.12
N THR A 70 -5.59 9.41 -6.89
CA THR A 70 -6.81 8.65 -7.11
C THR A 70 -7.18 7.98 -5.78
N ASP A 71 -8.46 7.96 -5.45
CA ASP A 71 -8.90 7.27 -4.26
C ASP A 71 -8.59 5.78 -4.38
N ILE A 72 -8.02 5.23 -3.32
CA ILE A 72 -7.78 3.80 -3.22
C ILE A 72 -8.93 3.18 -2.46
N THR A 73 -9.50 2.13 -3.01
CA THR A 73 -10.58 1.38 -2.38
C THR A 73 -10.24 -0.11 -2.37
N ALA A 74 -11.11 -0.92 -1.77
CA ALA A 74 -10.92 -2.37 -1.79
C ALA A 74 -10.98 -2.95 -3.20
N SER A 75 -11.64 -2.25 -4.12
CA SER A 75 -11.73 -2.64 -5.54
C SER A 75 -10.51 -2.22 -6.35
N SER A 76 -9.64 -1.38 -5.81
CA SER A 76 -8.39 -1.00 -6.48
C SER A 76 -7.47 -2.21 -6.55
N THR A 77 -6.73 -2.32 -7.66
CA THR A 77 -5.72 -3.36 -7.77
C THR A 77 -4.43 -2.93 -7.08
N VAL A 78 -3.55 -3.89 -6.80
CA VAL A 78 -2.22 -3.59 -6.29
C VAL A 78 -1.47 -2.70 -7.28
N ALA A 79 -1.59 -2.99 -8.58
CA ALA A 79 -0.96 -2.18 -9.62
C ALA A 79 -1.43 -0.73 -9.57
N GLN A 80 -2.73 -0.50 -9.39
CA GLN A 80 -3.28 0.85 -9.27
C GLN A 80 -2.71 1.60 -8.06
N LEU A 81 -2.57 0.90 -6.93
CA LEU A 81 -1.95 1.49 -5.75
C LEU A 81 -0.51 1.90 -6.03
N LYS A 82 0.26 1.02 -6.65
CA LYS A 82 1.65 1.31 -7.00
C LYS A 82 1.76 2.48 -7.97
N GLU A 83 0.87 2.54 -8.97
CA GLU A 83 0.83 3.63 -9.94
C GLU A 83 0.51 4.97 -9.27
N ALA A 84 -0.42 4.97 -8.33
CA ALA A 84 -0.77 6.19 -7.61
C ALA A 84 0.40 6.72 -6.77
N PHE A 85 1.32 5.84 -6.37
CA PHE A 85 2.50 6.20 -5.60
C PHE A 85 3.70 6.57 -6.50
N ALA A 86 3.66 6.20 -7.76
CA ALA A 86 4.78 6.38 -8.69
C ALA A 86 5.26 7.83 -8.87
N PRO A 87 4.36 8.86 -8.79
CA PRO A 87 4.81 10.25 -8.90
C PRO A 87 5.79 10.67 -7.81
N LEU A 88 5.88 9.92 -6.73
CA LEU A 88 6.82 10.21 -5.65
C LEU A 88 8.19 9.71 -6.05
N ALA A 89 8.96 10.57 -6.66
CA ALA A 89 10.23 10.21 -7.30
C ALA A 89 11.15 9.40 -6.37
N GLY A 90 11.68 8.32 -6.90
CA GLY A 90 12.62 7.47 -6.17
C GLY A 90 12.00 6.56 -5.12
N HIS A 91 10.67 6.62 -4.96
CA HIS A 91 9.99 5.79 -3.98
C HIS A 91 9.10 4.76 -4.66
N THR A 92 9.01 3.57 -4.06
CA THR A 92 8.12 2.51 -4.54
C THR A 92 7.42 1.86 -3.37
N LEU A 93 6.25 1.28 -3.65
CA LEU A 93 5.51 0.48 -2.68
C LEU A 93 5.63 -0.99 -3.03
N ARG A 94 5.68 -1.81 -2.00
CA ARG A 94 5.52 -3.26 -2.15
C ARG A 94 4.43 -3.72 -1.20
N VAL A 95 3.56 -4.58 -1.70
CA VAL A 95 2.46 -5.14 -0.92
C VAL A 95 2.76 -6.61 -0.68
N PHE A 96 2.53 -7.04 0.56
CA PHE A 96 2.78 -8.42 0.98
C PHE A 96 1.48 -9.01 1.49
N ARG A 97 1.24 -10.25 1.16
CA ARG A 97 0.09 -11.01 1.61
C ARG A 97 0.52 -12.07 2.61
N ARG A 98 -0.28 -12.23 3.65
CA ARG A 98 -0.04 -13.27 4.64
C ARG A 98 -0.15 -14.66 4.01
N ALA A 99 0.78 -15.55 4.35
CA ALA A 99 0.76 -16.95 3.93
C ALA A 99 1.17 -17.79 5.14
N GLY A 100 0.20 -18.16 5.97
CA GLY A 100 0.49 -18.80 7.25
C GLY A 100 1.24 -17.85 8.16
N SER A 101 2.46 -18.21 8.56
CA SER A 101 3.32 -17.37 9.39
C SER A 101 4.25 -16.48 8.56
N LEU A 102 4.18 -16.56 7.25
CA LEU A 102 5.06 -15.82 6.35
C LEU A 102 4.31 -14.69 5.65
N TRP A 103 5.08 -13.77 5.09
CA TRP A 103 4.57 -12.72 4.21
C TRP A 103 5.20 -12.91 2.85
N ILE A 104 4.38 -12.92 1.79
CA ILE A 104 4.88 -13.06 0.42
C ILE A 104 4.49 -11.83 -0.38
N GLU A 105 5.40 -11.39 -1.23
CA GLU A 105 5.15 -10.24 -2.08
C GLU A 105 4.15 -10.60 -3.18
N THR A 106 3.24 -9.66 -3.46
CA THR A 106 2.11 -9.89 -4.38
C THR A 106 2.42 -9.48 -5.82
N SER A 107 3.68 -9.33 -6.19
CA SER A 107 4.07 -8.79 -7.50
C SER A 107 3.54 -9.63 -8.68
N LEU A 108 3.41 -10.94 -8.51
CA LEU A 108 2.88 -11.81 -9.56
C LEU A 108 1.36 -11.71 -9.73
N THR A 109 0.67 -11.10 -8.77
CA THR A 109 -0.78 -10.94 -8.79
C THR A 109 -1.18 -9.47 -8.61
N ASP A 110 -0.40 -8.58 -9.17
CA ASP A 110 -0.64 -7.14 -9.09
C ASP A 110 -1.97 -6.72 -9.71
N ASP A 111 -2.51 -7.50 -10.61
CA ASP A 111 -3.81 -7.24 -11.22
C ASP A 111 -4.99 -7.67 -10.36
N TRP A 112 -4.75 -8.32 -9.24
CA TRP A 112 -5.81 -8.64 -8.28
C TRP A 112 -6.17 -7.39 -7.47
N THR A 113 -7.46 -7.31 -7.08
CA THR A 113 -7.88 -6.23 -6.19
C THR A 113 -7.30 -6.42 -4.79
N LEU A 114 -7.24 -5.33 -4.05
CA LEU A 114 -6.79 -5.39 -2.65
C LEU A 114 -7.70 -6.29 -1.83
N MET A 115 -9.01 -6.24 -2.09
CA MET A 115 -9.97 -7.12 -1.42
C MET A 115 -9.65 -8.59 -1.69
N ARG A 116 -9.39 -8.94 -2.94
CA ARG A 116 -9.06 -10.33 -3.30
C ARG A 116 -7.76 -10.76 -2.64
N GLN A 117 -6.75 -9.91 -2.66
CA GLN A 117 -5.48 -10.21 -2.01
C GLN A 117 -5.69 -10.48 -0.53
N ASN A 118 -6.49 -9.64 0.12
CA ASN A 118 -6.76 -9.78 1.55
C ASN A 118 -7.52 -11.07 1.86
N GLU A 119 -8.49 -11.43 1.02
CA GLU A 119 -9.24 -12.67 1.20
C GLU A 119 -8.33 -13.90 1.05
N GLU A 120 -7.44 -13.88 0.07
CA GLU A 120 -6.50 -14.98 -0.12
C GLU A 120 -5.52 -15.10 1.05
N GLY A 121 -5.23 -14.01 1.71
CA GLY A 121 -4.33 -14.01 2.89
C GLY A 121 -4.93 -14.63 4.14
N LYS A 122 -6.24 -14.92 4.13
CA LYS A 122 -6.90 -15.62 5.25
C LYS A 122 -6.59 -17.11 5.27
N LEU A 123 -6.18 -17.65 4.15
CA LEU A 123 -6.02 -19.09 3.97
C LEU A 123 -4.74 -19.66 4.59
#